data_4773ac7d887bb402f626d4bfd9e558df
#
_entry.id   4773ac7d887bb402f626d4bfd9e558df
#
_cell.length_a   1.000
_cell.length_b   1.000
_cell.length_c   1.000
_cell.angle_alpha   90.00
_cell.angle_beta   90.00
_cell.angle_gamma   90.00
#
_symmetry.space_group_name_H-M   'P 1'
#
loop_
_entity.id
_entity.type
_entity.pdbx_description
1 polymer ?
#
loop_
_entity_poly.entity_id
_entity_poly.type
_entity_poly.pdbx_seq_one_letter_code
_entity_poly.pdbx_strand_id
1 'polypeptide(L)'
;QKSVERDYSRKADELAHEEIILPPDAPKWAQERYLDSDVARASERLWNDVEAREGESNRAKHARFARSLTIAIPIELSHADRVSLMRDYLTATYAAEGMVVDWVIHDIPDNPHAHVMLSTRRLEEDGWGLKERRWNAGQLVVDWRRSWADFANAALERAGFEARIDHRSLAEQGIELAPVSYSPHVVEHATAAGLPAYAKERAEAALLKNRDYLLANPEHVLVVLSAKRTVFSAADIRKELAKRLNISVGGQDFSLSPEALSGLHDRVMAAPELVRMDEVGPRGEDLFSTRSKQIVEIRMPHQAIELASRRIALAEGQGAEALSDSLNNGQAAAVRAMIAPEALTLITGHAGTGKTFAIAEAARVWNARGFEVLGGAISGKASIELDGIKGMTAASLAAWENRWANGERPDRPFVFFMDEAGMVGSNNWARIQAHVADMGGKLIAVGDAEQLQPVSAGSAFKVIQDKIGSTIIDYVRRQNDPADRLATHNLAAGGQKVGEALWHYAKQKKITFEPS
;
A
#
# COMPACT_ATOMS: atom_id res chain seq x y z
N GLN A 1 -13.61 44.95 -2.84
CA GLN A 1 -12.36 44.20 -2.57
C GLN A 1 -11.98 43.55 -3.88
N LYS A 2 -10.79 43.85 -4.42
CA LYS A 2 -10.30 43.23 -5.66
C LYS A 2 -10.08 41.75 -5.39
N SER A 3 -10.82 40.89 -6.11
CA SER A 3 -10.47 39.49 -6.26
C SER A 3 -9.05 39.45 -6.82
N VAL A 4 -8.13 38.78 -6.12
CA VAL A 4 -6.83 38.49 -6.66
C VAL A 4 -7.06 37.30 -7.60
N GLU A 5 -7.23 37.57 -8.89
CA GLU A 5 -7.14 36.56 -9.92
C GLU A 5 -5.77 35.90 -9.79
N ARG A 6 -5.76 34.68 -9.34
CA ARG A 6 -4.54 33.86 -9.35
C ARG A 6 -4.37 33.34 -10.77
N ASP A 7 -3.50 34.00 -11.51
CA ASP A 7 -3.11 33.58 -12.85
C ASP A 7 -2.24 32.32 -12.79
N TYR A 8 -2.84 31.18 -13.05
CA TYR A 8 -2.17 29.87 -13.17
C TYR A 8 -1.62 29.62 -14.58
N SER A 9 -1.81 30.52 -15.55
CA SER A 9 -1.41 30.35 -16.95
C SER A 9 0.10 30.15 -17.15
N ARG A 10 0.93 30.67 -16.24
CA ARG A 10 2.40 30.52 -16.29
C ARG A 10 2.92 29.13 -15.97
N LYS A 11 2.09 28.18 -15.52
CA LYS A 11 2.43 26.79 -15.19
C LYS A 11 1.69 25.77 -16.04
N ALA A 12 0.98 26.21 -17.07
CA ALA A 12 0.21 25.33 -17.95
C ALA A 12 1.09 24.26 -18.63
N ASP A 13 2.35 24.59 -18.92
CA ASP A 13 3.31 23.66 -19.56
C ASP A 13 3.80 22.54 -18.60
N GLU A 14 3.58 22.68 -17.29
CA GLU A 14 3.96 21.68 -16.26
C GLU A 14 2.76 20.79 -15.84
N LEU A 15 1.54 21.12 -16.31
CA LEU A 15 0.32 20.38 -16.00
C LEU A 15 0.22 19.15 -16.91
N ALA A 16 0.42 17.98 -16.35
CA ALA A 16 0.36 16.73 -17.08
C ALA A 16 -1.01 16.04 -17.01
N HIS A 17 -1.82 16.38 -15.99
CA HIS A 17 -3.17 15.85 -15.82
C HIS A 17 -3.99 16.75 -14.90
N GLU A 18 -5.29 16.89 -15.19
CA GLU A 18 -6.26 17.57 -14.33
C GLU A 18 -7.59 16.81 -14.34
N GLU A 19 -8.27 16.70 -13.20
CA GLU A 19 -9.53 15.96 -13.07
C GLU A 19 -10.31 16.38 -11.81
N ILE A 20 -11.65 16.35 -11.90
CA ILE A 20 -12.55 16.45 -10.75
C ILE A 20 -13.19 15.09 -10.50
N ILE A 21 -13.13 14.62 -9.25
CA ILE A 21 -13.79 13.38 -8.81
C ILE A 21 -14.92 13.77 -7.86
N LEU A 22 -16.13 13.38 -8.19
CA LEU A 22 -17.30 13.55 -7.33
C LEU A 22 -17.52 12.29 -6.45
N PRO A 23 -18.15 12.47 -5.27
CA PRO A 23 -18.63 11.32 -4.48
C PRO A 23 -19.53 10.41 -5.30
N PRO A 24 -19.55 9.09 -4.99
CA PRO A 24 -20.40 8.12 -5.70
C PRO A 24 -21.89 8.43 -5.63
N ASP A 25 -22.32 9.10 -4.56
CA ASP A 25 -23.68 9.53 -4.28
C ASP A 25 -23.93 11.00 -4.67
N ALA A 26 -23.05 11.59 -5.49
CA ALA A 26 -23.20 12.98 -5.91
C ALA A 26 -24.53 13.21 -6.65
N PRO A 27 -25.31 14.25 -6.27
CA PRO A 27 -26.59 14.53 -6.89
C PRO A 27 -26.41 14.95 -8.36
N LYS A 28 -27.46 14.74 -9.16
CA LYS A 28 -27.43 14.93 -10.62
C LYS A 28 -27.01 16.36 -11.02
N TRP A 29 -27.49 17.37 -10.28
CA TRP A 29 -27.13 18.75 -10.54
C TRP A 29 -25.61 19.01 -10.44
N ALA A 30 -24.93 18.33 -9.49
CA ALA A 30 -23.49 18.47 -9.30
C ALA A 30 -22.71 17.76 -10.42
N GLN A 31 -23.17 16.58 -10.85
CA GLN A 31 -22.60 15.85 -11.99
C GLN A 31 -22.69 16.69 -13.28
N GLU A 32 -23.87 17.26 -13.58
CA GLU A 32 -24.09 18.12 -14.75
C GLU A 32 -23.27 19.42 -14.70
N ARG A 33 -22.97 19.92 -13.49
CA ARG A 33 -22.28 21.19 -13.30
C ARG A 33 -20.77 21.10 -13.26
N TYR A 34 -20.21 20.00 -12.69
CA TYR A 34 -18.78 19.88 -12.41
C TYR A 34 -18.08 18.80 -13.22
N LEU A 35 -18.79 17.93 -13.92
CA LEU A 35 -18.20 16.97 -14.86
C LEU A 35 -18.32 17.53 -16.29
N ASP A 36 -17.34 18.32 -16.68
CA ASP A 36 -17.24 18.94 -18.00
C ASP A 36 -15.96 18.48 -18.69
N SER A 37 -15.95 18.47 -20.02
CA SER A 37 -14.75 18.20 -20.82
C SER A 37 -13.67 19.27 -20.66
N ASP A 38 -14.04 20.50 -20.31
CA ASP A 38 -13.16 21.59 -19.92
C ASP A 38 -13.03 21.58 -18.38
N VAL A 39 -12.06 20.80 -17.89
CA VAL A 39 -11.83 20.60 -16.45
C VAL A 39 -11.44 21.90 -15.76
N ALA A 40 -10.61 22.73 -16.37
CA ALA A 40 -10.20 24.02 -15.80
C ALA A 40 -11.41 24.92 -15.52
N ARG A 41 -12.35 24.97 -16.47
CA ARG A 41 -13.60 25.72 -16.33
C ARG A 41 -14.54 25.09 -15.30
N ALA A 42 -14.58 23.78 -15.21
CA ALA A 42 -15.35 23.06 -14.20
C ALA A 42 -14.80 23.33 -12.79
N SER A 43 -13.48 23.34 -12.62
CA SER A 43 -12.78 23.67 -11.37
C SER A 43 -13.07 25.11 -10.95
N GLU A 44 -13.01 26.08 -11.88
CA GLU A 44 -13.37 27.46 -11.60
C GLU A 44 -14.82 27.56 -11.08
N ARG A 45 -15.79 26.93 -11.74
CA ARG A 45 -17.18 26.89 -11.28
C ARG A 45 -17.32 26.28 -9.90
N LEU A 46 -16.66 25.16 -9.66
CA LEU A 46 -16.67 24.44 -8.39
C LEU A 46 -16.24 25.35 -7.24
N TRP A 47 -15.09 26.00 -7.38
CA TRP A 47 -14.54 26.82 -6.28
C TRP A 47 -15.26 28.15 -6.12
N ASN A 48 -15.82 28.73 -7.19
CA ASN A 48 -16.71 29.91 -7.10
C ASN A 48 -17.99 29.57 -6.33
N ASP A 49 -18.60 28.39 -6.56
CA ASP A 49 -19.79 27.96 -5.82
C ASP A 49 -19.46 27.69 -4.34
N VAL A 50 -18.30 27.10 -4.04
CA VAL A 50 -17.84 26.92 -2.66
C VAL A 50 -17.61 28.26 -1.98
N GLU A 51 -16.98 29.23 -2.67
CA GLU A 51 -16.75 30.57 -2.14
C GLU A 51 -18.07 31.31 -1.88
N ALA A 52 -19.02 31.26 -2.80
CA ALA A 52 -20.36 31.84 -2.64
C ALA A 52 -21.05 31.26 -1.40
N ARG A 53 -21.03 29.94 -1.24
CA ARG A 53 -21.62 29.24 -0.09
C ARG A 53 -20.97 29.61 1.25
N GLU A 54 -19.66 29.79 1.27
CA GLU A 54 -18.92 30.23 2.46
C GLU A 54 -19.22 31.70 2.79
N GLY A 55 -19.44 32.52 1.77
CA GLY A 55 -19.80 33.95 1.90
C GLY A 55 -21.13 34.21 2.63
N GLU A 56 -22.05 33.24 2.59
CA GLU A 56 -23.33 33.31 3.32
C GLU A 56 -23.16 33.16 4.85
N SER A 57 -21.97 32.78 5.32
CA SER A 57 -21.70 32.58 6.74
C SER A 57 -21.34 33.87 7.46
N ASN A 58 -21.89 34.09 8.67
CA ASN A 58 -21.50 35.18 9.56
C ASN A 58 -19.99 35.20 9.93
N ARG A 59 -19.24 34.17 9.58
CA ARG A 59 -17.80 34.03 9.81
C ARG A 59 -16.99 33.95 8.50
N ALA A 60 -17.49 34.51 7.40
CA ALA A 60 -16.89 34.50 6.07
C ALA A 60 -15.40 34.92 6.05
N LYS A 61 -15.00 35.87 6.91
CA LYS A 61 -13.60 36.35 7.02
C LYS A 61 -12.60 35.30 7.46
N HIS A 62 -13.04 34.21 8.07
CA HIS A 62 -12.22 33.09 8.56
C HIS A 62 -12.61 31.74 7.91
N ALA A 63 -13.34 31.81 6.81
CA ALA A 63 -13.80 30.63 6.12
C ALA A 63 -12.62 29.87 5.51
N ARG A 64 -12.61 28.55 5.70
CA ARG A 64 -11.73 27.63 4.97
C ARG A 64 -12.53 27.09 3.79
N PHE A 65 -12.11 27.42 2.59
CA PHE A 65 -12.80 27.02 1.35
C PHE A 65 -12.50 25.57 0.98
N ALA A 66 -11.25 25.17 1.12
CA ALA A 66 -10.76 23.87 0.77
C ALA A 66 -9.74 23.35 1.79
N ARG A 67 -9.46 22.06 1.70
CA ARG A 67 -8.25 21.45 2.25
C ARG A 67 -7.32 21.17 1.08
N SER A 68 -6.10 21.69 1.13
CA SER A 68 -5.08 21.44 0.12
C SER A 68 -4.08 20.40 0.62
N LEU A 69 -3.73 19.45 -0.25
CA LEU A 69 -2.71 18.44 -0.04
C LEU A 69 -1.73 18.48 -1.21
N THR A 70 -0.47 18.18 -0.92
CA THR A 70 0.52 17.85 -1.96
C THR A 70 0.98 16.42 -1.71
N ILE A 71 0.86 15.58 -2.73
CA ILE A 71 1.15 14.16 -2.65
C ILE A 71 2.28 13.85 -3.62
N ALA A 72 3.45 13.43 -3.09
CA ALA A 72 4.56 12.96 -3.91
C ALA A 72 4.19 11.62 -4.56
N ILE A 73 4.47 11.50 -5.85
CA ILE A 73 4.17 10.30 -6.64
C ILE A 73 5.49 9.56 -6.92
N PRO A 74 5.54 8.20 -6.89
CA PRO A 74 6.73 7.46 -7.24
C PRO A 74 7.26 7.83 -8.65
N ILE A 75 8.55 8.13 -8.74
CA ILE A 75 9.20 8.52 -9.99
C ILE A 75 9.35 7.35 -10.95
N GLU A 76 9.33 6.14 -10.43
CA GLU A 76 9.46 4.89 -11.16
C GLU A 76 8.27 4.61 -12.08
N LEU A 77 7.09 5.13 -11.73
CA LEU A 77 5.87 4.86 -12.48
C LEU A 77 5.81 5.67 -13.78
N SER A 78 5.23 5.06 -14.82
CA SER A 78 4.88 5.78 -16.03
C SER A 78 3.82 6.86 -15.76
N HIS A 79 3.68 7.84 -16.66
CA HIS A 79 2.63 8.86 -16.52
C HIS A 79 1.22 8.25 -16.41
N ALA A 80 0.91 7.25 -17.23
CA ALA A 80 -0.38 6.57 -17.20
C ALA A 80 -0.63 5.86 -15.85
N ASP A 81 0.40 5.19 -15.29
CA ASP A 81 0.30 4.54 -13.99
C ASP A 81 0.16 5.55 -12.85
N ARG A 82 0.82 6.72 -12.94
CA ARG A 82 0.67 7.83 -11.98
C ARG A 82 -0.76 8.35 -11.95
N VAL A 83 -1.36 8.58 -13.11
CA VAL A 83 -2.76 9.02 -13.22
C VAL A 83 -3.72 7.97 -12.66
N SER A 84 -3.54 6.70 -13.02
CA SER A 84 -4.36 5.60 -12.49
C SER A 84 -4.24 5.48 -10.97
N LEU A 85 -3.02 5.48 -10.44
CA LEU A 85 -2.75 5.43 -9.01
C LEU A 85 -3.44 6.56 -8.25
N MET A 86 -3.28 7.79 -8.74
CA MET A 86 -3.88 8.97 -8.08
C MET A 86 -5.40 8.90 -8.11
N ARG A 87 -6.00 8.58 -9.26
CA ARG A 87 -7.46 8.47 -9.39
C ARG A 87 -8.02 7.40 -8.43
N ASP A 88 -7.40 6.21 -8.41
CA ASP A 88 -7.84 5.10 -7.56
C ASP A 88 -7.75 5.49 -6.07
N TYR A 89 -6.62 6.07 -5.65
CA TYR A 89 -6.41 6.52 -4.28
C TYR A 89 -7.40 7.63 -3.86
N LEU A 90 -7.55 8.67 -4.70
CA LEU A 90 -8.41 9.80 -4.38
C LEU A 90 -9.90 9.40 -4.34
N THR A 91 -10.30 8.51 -5.25
CA THR A 91 -11.67 7.97 -5.27
C THR A 91 -11.96 7.17 -4.01
N ALA A 92 -11.08 6.21 -3.67
CA ALA A 92 -11.30 5.32 -2.54
C ALA A 92 -11.16 6.01 -1.18
N THR A 93 -10.29 7.02 -1.09
CA THR A 93 -9.93 7.63 0.21
C THR A 93 -10.77 8.87 0.52
N TYR A 94 -11.07 9.70 -0.47
CA TYR A 94 -11.75 10.98 -0.24
C TYR A 94 -13.14 11.04 -0.86
N ALA A 95 -13.30 10.65 -2.13
CA ALA A 95 -14.60 10.72 -2.78
C ALA A 95 -15.60 9.73 -2.15
N ALA A 96 -15.17 8.53 -1.78
CA ALA A 96 -15.98 7.55 -1.05
C ALA A 96 -16.47 8.06 0.32
N GLU A 97 -15.71 8.97 0.96
CA GLU A 97 -16.09 9.63 2.20
C GLU A 97 -17.05 10.82 1.98
N GLY A 98 -17.35 11.16 0.73
CA GLY A 98 -18.28 12.25 0.35
C GLY A 98 -17.61 13.60 0.08
N MET A 99 -16.28 13.65 -0.08
CA MET A 99 -15.55 14.85 -0.48
C MET A 99 -15.54 14.99 -2.00
N VAL A 100 -15.73 16.21 -2.48
CA VAL A 100 -15.39 16.55 -3.87
C VAL A 100 -13.88 16.75 -3.93
N VAL A 101 -13.26 16.15 -4.93
CA VAL A 101 -11.80 16.17 -5.13
C VAL A 101 -11.50 16.86 -6.45
N ASP A 102 -10.69 17.90 -6.40
CA ASP A 102 -10.15 18.61 -7.56
C ASP A 102 -8.64 18.46 -7.52
N TRP A 103 -8.02 17.90 -8.55
CA TRP A 103 -6.61 17.55 -8.51
C TRP A 103 -5.91 17.66 -9.86
N VAL A 104 -4.60 17.95 -9.76
CA VAL A 104 -3.70 18.06 -10.90
C VAL A 104 -2.40 17.33 -10.63
N ILE A 105 -1.74 16.81 -11.69
CA ILE A 105 -0.37 16.28 -11.63
C ILE A 105 0.58 17.28 -12.25
N HIS A 106 1.62 17.62 -11.50
CA HIS A 106 2.83 18.25 -12.00
C HIS A 106 3.88 17.16 -12.24
N ASP A 107 4.13 16.85 -13.52
CA ASP A 107 5.06 15.79 -13.91
C ASP A 107 6.48 16.34 -14.11
N ILE A 108 7.02 16.90 -13.02
CA ILE A 108 8.38 17.46 -13.02
C ILE A 108 9.38 16.31 -12.91
N PRO A 109 10.43 16.25 -13.74
CA PRO A 109 11.52 15.29 -13.61
C PRO A 109 12.04 15.25 -12.16
N ASP A 110 12.27 14.07 -11.62
CA ASP A 110 12.75 13.78 -10.26
C ASP A 110 11.81 14.17 -9.11
N ASN A 111 10.66 14.82 -9.38
CA ASN A 111 9.70 15.20 -8.35
C ASN A 111 8.25 15.24 -8.86
N PRO A 112 7.73 14.16 -9.45
CA PRO A 112 6.32 14.11 -9.83
C PRO A 112 5.44 14.19 -8.59
N HIS A 113 4.44 15.06 -8.60
CA HIS A 113 3.54 15.24 -7.47
C HIS A 113 2.17 15.74 -7.90
N ALA A 114 1.17 15.44 -7.08
CA ALA A 114 -0.18 15.93 -7.27
C ALA A 114 -0.52 17.04 -6.26
N HIS A 115 -1.18 18.08 -6.74
CA HIS A 115 -1.89 19.01 -5.90
C HIS A 115 -3.36 18.63 -5.87
N VAL A 116 -3.89 18.46 -4.67
CA VAL A 116 -5.26 18.00 -4.43
C VAL A 116 -5.98 19.01 -3.57
N MET A 117 -7.13 19.45 -4.02
CA MET A 117 -8.06 20.28 -3.26
C MET A 117 -9.31 19.48 -2.91
N LEU A 118 -9.67 19.44 -1.63
CA LEU A 118 -10.80 18.70 -1.10
C LEU A 118 -11.86 19.65 -0.57
N SER A 119 -13.12 19.39 -0.86
CA SER A 119 -14.23 20.14 -0.28
C SER A 119 -14.28 19.96 1.24
N THR A 120 -14.82 20.94 1.95
CA THR A 120 -15.07 20.88 3.41
C THR A 120 -16.54 20.62 3.73
N ARG A 121 -17.37 20.46 2.69
CA ARG A 121 -18.81 20.24 2.76
C ARG A 121 -19.19 19.07 1.85
N ARG A 122 -20.28 18.38 2.18
CA ARG A 122 -20.91 17.39 1.31
C ARG A 122 -21.77 18.07 0.25
N LEU A 123 -21.98 17.37 -0.84
CA LEU A 123 -23.04 17.69 -1.80
C LEU A 123 -24.36 17.12 -1.29
N GLU A 124 -25.43 17.94 -1.31
CA GLU A 124 -26.80 17.56 -0.98
C GLU A 124 -27.70 17.79 -2.21
N GLU A 125 -28.93 17.30 -2.18
CA GLU A 125 -29.85 17.38 -3.34
C GLU A 125 -30.11 18.81 -3.83
N ASP A 126 -30.07 19.78 -2.93
CA ASP A 126 -30.36 21.20 -3.18
C ASP A 126 -29.13 22.12 -3.14
N GLY A 127 -27.91 21.54 -3.08
CA GLY A 127 -26.67 22.33 -3.11
C GLY A 127 -25.60 21.86 -2.13
N TRP A 128 -24.75 22.80 -1.71
CA TRP A 128 -23.70 22.54 -0.72
C TRP A 128 -24.24 22.53 0.71
N GLY A 129 -24.07 21.39 1.38
CA GLY A 129 -24.51 21.16 2.74
C GLY A 129 -23.70 21.88 3.82
N LEU A 130 -23.81 21.39 5.06
CA LEU A 130 -23.03 21.89 6.19
C LEU A 130 -21.59 21.39 6.15
N LYS A 131 -20.68 22.09 6.89
CA LYS A 131 -19.29 21.61 7.06
C LYS A 131 -19.26 20.28 7.79
N GLU A 132 -18.58 19.30 7.19
CA GLU A 132 -18.39 17.99 7.79
C GLU A 132 -17.19 18.04 8.75
N ARG A 133 -17.49 18.18 10.03
CA ARG A 133 -16.46 18.37 11.07
C ARG A 133 -15.65 17.09 11.33
N ARG A 134 -16.20 15.90 11.05
CA ARG A 134 -15.49 14.62 11.20
C ARG A 134 -14.22 14.58 10.38
N TRP A 135 -14.21 15.23 9.21
CA TRP A 135 -13.02 15.30 8.35
C TRP A 135 -11.84 16.06 8.97
N ASN A 136 -12.02 16.72 10.12
CA ASN A 136 -10.94 17.40 10.84
C ASN A 136 -10.28 16.51 11.93
N ALA A 137 -10.70 15.25 12.09
CA ALA A 137 -10.10 14.36 13.06
C ALA A 137 -8.62 14.09 12.70
N GLY A 138 -7.71 14.24 13.67
CA GLY A 138 -6.27 14.06 13.44
C GLY A 138 -5.92 12.64 12.99
N GLN A 139 -6.68 11.64 13.45
CA GLN A 139 -6.50 10.25 13.06
C GLN A 139 -6.65 10.04 11.55
N LEU A 140 -7.57 10.74 10.89
CA LEU A 140 -7.77 10.62 9.43
C LEU A 140 -6.50 10.92 8.63
N VAL A 141 -5.65 11.85 9.08
CA VAL A 141 -4.40 12.16 8.38
C VAL A 141 -3.44 10.95 8.42
N VAL A 142 -3.41 10.22 9.52
CA VAL A 142 -2.61 8.99 9.66
C VAL A 142 -3.17 7.91 8.74
N ASP A 143 -4.50 7.75 8.72
CA ASP A 143 -5.18 6.76 7.88
C ASP A 143 -5.00 7.07 6.40
N TRP A 144 -5.08 8.34 5.99
CA TRP A 144 -4.82 8.78 4.62
C TRP A 144 -3.38 8.52 4.17
N ARG A 145 -2.37 8.77 5.05
CA ARG A 145 -0.96 8.46 4.74
C ARG A 145 -0.73 6.97 4.57
N ARG A 146 -1.38 6.16 5.39
CA ARG A 146 -1.31 4.70 5.29
C ARG A 146 -1.93 4.22 3.98
N SER A 147 -3.16 4.65 3.71
CA SER A 147 -3.86 4.36 2.46
C SER A 147 -3.02 4.76 1.25
N TRP A 148 -2.37 5.94 1.29
CA TRP A 148 -1.46 6.35 0.23
C TRP A 148 -0.30 5.36 0.02
N ALA A 149 0.35 4.94 1.11
CA ALA A 149 1.44 3.96 1.00
C ALA A 149 0.96 2.63 0.41
N ASP A 150 -0.23 2.17 0.81
CA ASP A 150 -0.82 0.92 0.31
C ASP A 150 -1.09 1.02 -1.21
N PHE A 151 -1.75 2.08 -1.68
CA PHE A 151 -2.02 2.30 -3.10
C PHE A 151 -0.75 2.46 -3.94
N ALA A 152 0.20 3.27 -3.47
CA ALA A 152 1.45 3.51 -4.16
C ALA A 152 2.30 2.24 -4.27
N ASN A 153 2.37 1.45 -3.19
CA ASN A 153 3.09 0.18 -3.18
C ASN A 153 2.47 -0.85 -4.12
N ALA A 154 1.14 -0.93 -4.16
CA ALA A 154 0.45 -1.80 -5.10
C ALA A 154 0.67 -1.37 -6.57
N ALA A 155 0.75 -0.06 -6.85
CA ALA A 155 1.07 0.44 -8.18
C ALA A 155 2.51 0.15 -8.59
N LEU A 156 3.48 0.40 -7.70
CA LEU A 156 4.89 0.07 -7.90
C LEU A 156 5.10 -1.42 -8.17
N GLU A 157 4.40 -2.26 -7.44
CA GLU A 157 4.45 -3.71 -7.61
C GLU A 157 3.91 -4.16 -8.96
N ARG A 158 2.73 -3.66 -9.35
CA ARG A 158 2.15 -3.96 -10.68
C ARG A 158 3.08 -3.56 -11.82
N ALA A 159 3.83 -2.48 -11.63
CA ALA A 159 4.82 -1.99 -12.60
C ALA A 159 6.18 -2.70 -12.50
N GLY A 160 6.36 -3.67 -11.58
CA GLY A 160 7.58 -4.46 -11.44
C GLY A 160 8.72 -3.76 -10.70
N PHE A 161 8.45 -2.69 -9.95
CA PHE A 161 9.47 -1.97 -9.17
C PHE A 161 9.56 -2.46 -7.74
N GLU A 162 10.80 -2.56 -7.22
CA GLU A 162 11.08 -2.95 -5.84
C GLU A 162 10.93 -1.79 -4.82
N ALA A 163 10.86 -0.54 -5.30
CA ALA A 163 10.70 0.62 -4.44
C ALA A 163 9.41 0.53 -3.62
N ARG A 164 9.46 0.96 -2.34
CA ARG A 164 8.31 0.95 -1.44
C ARG A 164 8.25 2.21 -0.60
N ILE A 165 7.03 2.63 -0.29
CA ILE A 165 6.71 3.74 0.60
C ILE A 165 6.24 3.16 1.94
N ASP A 166 6.75 3.68 3.04
CA ASP A 166 6.27 3.41 4.39
C ASP A 166 5.67 4.71 4.96
N HIS A 167 4.42 4.64 5.43
CA HIS A 167 3.70 5.79 5.98
C HIS A 167 4.15 6.18 7.39
N ARG A 168 4.83 5.26 8.09
CA ARG A 168 5.34 5.48 9.44
C ARG A 168 6.50 6.47 9.43
N SER A 169 6.66 7.22 10.49
CA SER A 169 7.87 8.03 10.68
C SER A 169 9.12 7.15 10.72
N LEU A 170 10.27 7.70 10.38
CA LEU A 170 11.54 6.96 10.45
C LEU A 170 11.80 6.41 11.86
N ALA A 171 11.44 7.17 12.90
CA ALA A 171 11.54 6.72 14.28
C ALA A 171 10.65 5.50 14.59
N GLU A 172 9.41 5.48 14.09
CA GLU A 172 8.51 4.33 14.22
C GLU A 172 8.98 3.11 13.43
N GLN A 173 9.79 3.32 12.40
CA GLN A 173 10.46 2.27 11.64
C GLN A 173 11.75 1.78 12.34
N GLY A 174 12.16 2.38 13.46
CA GLY A 174 13.43 2.10 14.14
C GLY A 174 14.65 2.71 13.43
N ILE A 175 14.43 3.70 12.56
CA ILE A 175 15.46 4.40 11.81
C ILE A 175 15.77 5.73 12.51
N GLU A 176 16.94 5.85 13.11
CA GLU A 176 17.37 7.05 13.85
C GLU A 176 17.83 8.22 12.95
N LEU A 177 17.22 8.34 11.78
CA LEU A 177 17.47 9.44 10.85
C LEU A 177 16.37 10.48 10.96
N ALA A 178 16.73 11.76 10.82
CA ALA A 178 15.75 12.83 10.72
C ALA A 178 15.02 12.76 9.37
N PRO A 179 13.69 12.96 9.35
CA PRO A 179 12.94 13.00 8.10
C PRO A 179 13.38 14.19 7.24
N VAL A 180 13.65 13.91 5.96
CA VAL A 180 14.00 14.94 4.97
C VAL A 180 12.81 15.06 4.01
N SER A 181 12.17 16.21 4.00
CA SER A 181 10.98 16.48 3.19
C SER A 181 11.28 16.70 1.70
N TYR A 182 12.53 16.99 1.37
CA TYR A 182 12.95 17.29 0.00
C TYR A 182 14.29 16.60 -0.31
N SER A 183 14.47 16.20 -1.59
CA SER A 183 15.77 15.63 -2.01
C SER A 183 16.89 16.67 -1.91
N PRO A 184 18.16 16.26 -1.75
CA PRO A 184 19.29 17.20 -1.71
C PRO A 184 19.31 18.16 -2.90
N HIS A 185 19.02 17.68 -4.11
CA HIS A 185 18.95 18.51 -5.33
C HIS A 185 17.85 19.59 -5.25
N VAL A 186 16.65 19.26 -4.74
CA VAL A 186 15.57 20.24 -4.55
C VAL A 186 15.93 21.28 -3.49
N VAL A 187 16.63 20.88 -2.44
CA VAL A 187 17.11 21.78 -1.39
C VAL A 187 18.18 22.75 -1.93
N GLU A 188 19.10 22.25 -2.74
CA GLU A 188 20.13 23.05 -3.41
C GLU A 188 19.54 24.11 -4.34
N HIS A 189 18.50 23.73 -5.10
CA HIS A 189 17.81 24.61 -6.04
C HIS A 189 16.50 25.20 -5.47
N ALA A 190 16.43 25.36 -4.15
CA ALA A 190 15.21 25.73 -3.43
C ALA A 190 14.51 27.00 -3.95
N THR A 191 15.28 28.00 -4.41
CA THR A 191 14.71 29.24 -4.98
C THR A 191 14.01 28.97 -6.31
N ALA A 192 14.60 28.17 -7.18
CA ALA A 192 13.98 27.77 -8.46
C ALA A 192 12.78 26.84 -8.24
N ALA A 193 12.81 26.00 -7.20
CA ALA A 193 11.73 25.12 -6.80
C ALA A 193 10.63 25.83 -5.99
N GLY A 194 10.76 27.14 -5.71
CA GLY A 194 9.76 27.92 -4.97
C GLY A 194 9.59 27.50 -3.49
N LEU A 195 10.62 26.89 -2.89
CA LEU A 195 10.57 26.52 -1.48
C LEU A 195 10.61 27.74 -0.56
N PRO A 196 9.78 27.78 0.49
CA PRO A 196 9.92 28.78 1.54
C PRO A 196 11.26 28.65 2.28
N ALA A 197 11.87 29.78 2.67
CA ALA A 197 13.18 29.81 3.34
C ALA A 197 13.24 28.88 4.56
N TYR A 198 12.22 28.89 5.42
CA TYR A 198 12.14 28.02 6.60
C TYR A 198 12.13 26.50 6.26
N ALA A 199 11.51 26.14 5.12
CA ALA A 199 11.47 24.75 4.67
C ALA A 199 12.83 24.29 4.16
N LYS A 200 13.54 25.19 3.47
CA LYS A 200 14.93 24.98 3.04
C LYS A 200 15.84 24.77 4.25
N GLU A 201 15.88 25.71 5.19
CA GLU A 201 16.72 25.63 6.40
C GLU A 201 16.47 24.33 7.19
N ARG A 202 15.20 23.94 7.36
CA ARG A 202 14.85 22.71 8.04
C ARG A 202 15.34 21.46 7.31
N ALA A 203 15.23 21.42 5.99
CA ALA A 203 15.70 20.31 5.18
C ALA A 203 17.23 20.22 5.18
N GLU A 204 17.92 21.34 5.06
CA GLU A 204 19.39 21.43 5.16
C GLU A 204 19.89 20.91 6.51
N ALA A 205 19.29 21.35 7.62
CA ALA A 205 19.63 20.87 8.96
C ALA A 205 19.41 19.35 9.12
N ALA A 206 18.33 18.81 8.56
CA ALA A 206 18.05 17.37 8.59
C ALA A 206 19.06 16.57 7.77
N LEU A 207 19.44 17.05 6.59
CA LEU A 207 20.47 16.42 5.74
C LEU A 207 21.82 16.35 6.46
N LEU A 208 22.28 17.46 7.04
CA LEU A 208 23.54 17.52 7.78
C LEU A 208 23.52 16.61 9.01
N LYS A 209 22.44 16.66 9.80
CA LYS A 209 22.25 15.77 10.95
C LYS A 209 22.34 14.29 10.56
N ASN A 210 21.68 13.90 9.48
CA ASN A 210 21.70 12.52 8.99
C ASN A 210 23.10 12.10 8.51
N ARG A 211 23.80 13.01 7.85
CA ARG A 211 25.15 12.79 7.40
C ARG A 211 26.09 12.57 8.59
N ASP A 212 26.06 13.45 9.58
CA ASP A 212 26.93 13.35 10.78
C ASP A 212 26.64 12.06 11.56
N TYR A 213 25.36 11.68 11.68
CA TYR A 213 24.96 10.43 12.30
C TYR A 213 25.54 9.20 11.56
N LEU A 214 25.43 9.17 10.22
CA LEU A 214 25.95 8.06 9.41
C LEU A 214 27.48 8.05 9.31
N LEU A 215 28.16 9.19 9.45
CA LEU A 215 29.62 9.21 9.57
C LEU A 215 30.09 8.53 10.86
N ALA A 216 29.37 8.74 11.96
CA ALA A 216 29.64 8.10 13.23
C ALA A 216 29.23 6.62 13.23
N ASN A 217 28.10 6.29 12.62
CA ASN A 217 27.44 4.97 12.65
C ASN A 217 27.12 4.48 11.22
N PRO A 218 28.11 4.19 10.38
CA PRO A 218 27.87 3.83 8.96
C PRO A 218 27.09 2.51 8.80
N GLU A 219 27.17 1.60 9.76
CA GLU A 219 26.41 0.34 9.78
C GLU A 219 24.89 0.55 9.79
N HIS A 220 24.39 1.71 10.23
CA HIS A 220 22.96 2.02 10.18
C HIS A 220 22.41 2.20 8.75
N VAL A 221 23.28 2.25 7.75
CA VAL A 221 22.84 2.13 6.34
C VAL A 221 22.18 0.78 6.06
N LEU A 222 22.56 -0.28 6.80
CA LEU A 222 21.97 -1.61 6.68
C LEU A 222 20.47 -1.63 7.05
N VAL A 223 20.09 -0.84 8.05
CA VAL A 223 18.66 -0.70 8.45
C VAL A 223 17.85 -0.11 7.30
N VAL A 224 18.42 0.89 6.62
CA VAL A 224 17.75 1.53 5.47
C VAL A 224 17.65 0.59 4.27
N LEU A 225 18.70 -0.19 4.00
CA LEU A 225 18.71 -1.16 2.91
C LEU A 225 17.75 -2.31 3.20
N SER A 226 17.80 -2.89 4.40
CA SER A 226 16.97 -4.03 4.79
C SER A 226 15.48 -3.69 4.88
N ALA A 227 15.12 -2.40 5.08
CA ALA A 227 13.75 -1.95 4.99
C ALA A 227 13.21 -2.03 3.55
N LYS A 228 14.08 -1.90 2.55
CA LYS A 228 13.72 -1.88 1.12
C LYS A 228 13.94 -3.23 0.42
N ARG A 229 14.94 -4.00 0.84
CA ARG A 229 15.38 -5.24 0.17
C ARG A 229 15.72 -6.33 1.18
N THR A 230 15.47 -7.59 0.83
CA THR A 230 15.91 -8.75 1.64
C THR A 230 17.38 -8.98 1.52
N VAL A 231 17.88 -8.88 0.29
CA VAL A 231 19.27 -9.11 -0.06
C VAL A 231 19.81 -7.94 -0.85
N PHE A 232 21.08 -7.63 -0.70
CA PHE A 232 21.77 -6.54 -1.39
C PHE A 232 23.25 -6.87 -1.56
N SER A 233 23.90 -6.27 -2.54
CA SER A 233 25.33 -6.43 -2.82
C SER A 233 26.18 -5.42 -2.05
N ALA A 234 27.48 -5.64 -2.00
CA ALA A 234 28.45 -4.65 -1.51
C ALA A 234 28.38 -3.33 -2.30
N ALA A 235 28.06 -3.40 -3.60
CA ALA A 235 27.87 -2.22 -4.43
C ALA A 235 26.63 -1.41 -4.00
N ASP A 236 25.54 -2.08 -3.60
CA ASP A 236 24.34 -1.40 -3.09
C ASP A 236 24.63 -0.66 -1.77
N ILE A 237 25.41 -1.28 -0.88
CA ILE A 237 25.87 -0.65 0.38
C ILE A 237 26.67 0.61 0.06
N ARG A 238 27.66 0.53 -0.84
CA ARG A 238 28.49 1.67 -1.25
C ARG A 238 27.64 2.78 -1.88
N LYS A 239 26.69 2.41 -2.74
CA LYS A 239 25.76 3.36 -3.41
C LYS A 239 24.89 4.10 -2.40
N GLU A 240 24.32 3.38 -1.43
CA GLU A 240 23.45 4.00 -0.42
C GLU A 240 24.24 4.89 0.54
N LEU A 241 25.47 4.51 0.93
CA LEU A 241 26.38 5.37 1.68
C LEU A 241 26.71 6.65 0.90
N ALA A 242 27.14 6.53 -0.35
CA ALA A 242 27.47 7.66 -1.19
C ALA A 242 26.28 8.62 -1.35
N LYS A 243 25.08 8.09 -1.60
CA LYS A 243 23.84 8.87 -1.75
C LYS A 243 23.54 9.73 -0.53
N ARG A 244 23.89 9.28 0.67
CA ARG A 244 23.55 9.95 1.93
C ARG A 244 24.65 10.81 2.49
N LEU A 245 25.89 10.54 2.13
CA LEU A 245 27.08 11.23 2.66
C LEU A 245 27.61 12.31 1.72
N ASN A 246 27.48 12.11 0.39
CA ASN A 246 27.88 13.09 -0.61
C ASN A 246 26.68 13.99 -0.92
N ILE A 247 26.59 15.10 -0.20
CA ILE A 247 25.49 16.07 -0.31
C ILE A 247 26.05 17.47 -0.47
N SER A 248 25.33 18.33 -1.19
CA SER A 248 25.55 19.77 -1.25
C SER A 248 24.47 20.48 -0.44
N VAL A 249 24.87 21.35 0.47
CA VAL A 249 23.97 22.08 1.36
C VAL A 249 24.46 23.52 1.52
N GLY A 250 23.59 24.48 1.28
CA GLY A 250 23.92 25.90 1.40
C GLY A 250 25.04 26.38 0.47
N GLY A 251 25.24 25.73 -0.66
CA GLY A 251 26.32 25.99 -1.61
C GLY A 251 27.69 25.39 -1.20
N GLN A 252 27.74 24.66 -0.10
CA GLN A 252 28.92 23.92 0.35
C GLN A 252 28.78 22.43 -0.07
N ASP A 253 29.85 21.92 -0.72
CA ASP A 253 29.96 20.48 -1.05
C ASP A 253 30.57 19.73 0.14
N PHE A 254 29.84 18.69 0.59
CA PHE A 254 30.24 17.79 1.68
C PHE A 254 30.66 16.42 1.17
N SER A 255 30.97 16.27 -0.12
CA SER A 255 31.40 15.01 -0.69
C SER A 255 32.64 14.45 -0.02
N LEU A 256 32.64 13.16 0.23
CA LEU A 256 33.79 12.45 0.78
C LEU A 256 34.77 12.08 -0.31
N SER A 257 36.07 12.00 0.07
CA SER A 257 37.03 11.38 -0.84
C SER A 257 36.72 9.91 -1.08
N PRO A 258 37.12 9.33 -2.22
CA PRO A 258 36.95 7.90 -2.50
C PRO A 258 37.49 6.99 -1.40
N GLU A 259 38.62 7.38 -0.80
CA GLU A 259 39.29 6.65 0.30
C GLU A 259 38.46 6.69 1.59
N ALA A 260 37.91 7.85 1.94
CA ALA A 260 37.06 8.01 3.12
C ALA A 260 35.77 7.21 2.97
N LEU A 261 35.13 7.25 1.80
CA LEU A 261 33.94 6.45 1.50
C LEU A 261 34.26 4.94 1.53
N SER A 262 35.43 4.53 1.03
CA SER A 262 35.88 3.13 1.10
C SER A 262 36.06 2.68 2.54
N GLY A 263 36.69 3.49 3.38
CA GLY A 263 36.89 3.15 4.80
C GLY A 263 35.56 2.99 5.56
N LEU A 264 34.56 3.82 5.27
CA LEU A 264 33.21 3.66 5.84
C LEU A 264 32.52 2.40 5.31
N HIS A 265 32.65 2.12 4.01
CA HIS A 265 32.12 0.89 3.42
C HIS A 265 32.76 -0.34 4.08
N ASP A 266 34.08 -0.37 4.29
CA ASP A 266 34.77 -1.49 4.92
C ASP A 266 34.31 -1.70 6.37
N ARG A 267 34.02 -0.62 7.11
CA ARG A 267 33.39 -0.71 8.44
C ARG A 267 32.02 -1.37 8.38
N VAL A 268 31.18 -1.02 7.40
CA VAL A 268 29.87 -1.67 7.21
C VAL A 268 30.03 -3.14 6.84
N MET A 269 30.99 -3.46 5.97
CA MET A 269 31.27 -4.84 5.57
C MET A 269 31.77 -5.71 6.74
N ALA A 270 32.39 -5.10 7.74
CA ALA A 270 32.83 -5.75 8.98
C ALA A 270 31.77 -5.76 10.09
N ALA A 271 30.60 -5.16 9.86
CA ALA A 271 29.55 -5.06 10.88
C ALA A 271 28.98 -6.45 11.25
N PRO A 272 28.82 -6.79 12.56
CA PRO A 272 28.29 -8.09 12.99
C PRO A 272 26.85 -8.36 12.52
N GLU A 273 26.11 -7.30 12.17
CA GLU A 273 24.75 -7.38 11.66
C GLU A 273 24.72 -7.85 10.19
N LEU A 274 25.79 -7.64 9.43
CA LEU A 274 25.88 -8.04 8.03
C LEU A 274 26.20 -9.55 7.93
N VAL A 275 25.37 -10.27 7.17
CA VAL A 275 25.55 -11.72 6.95
C VAL A 275 25.65 -11.97 5.46
N ARG A 276 26.71 -12.68 5.04
CA ARG A 276 26.84 -13.16 3.66
C ARG A 276 25.87 -14.30 3.42
N MET A 277 25.21 -14.26 2.26
CA MET A 277 24.30 -15.32 1.81
C MET A 277 25.08 -16.39 1.03
N ASP A 278 24.58 -17.61 1.03
CA ASP A 278 25.15 -18.70 0.21
C ASP A 278 24.85 -18.51 -1.29
N GLU A 279 23.77 -17.80 -1.60
CA GLU A 279 23.37 -17.46 -2.96
C GLU A 279 24.21 -16.31 -3.50
N VAL A 280 24.46 -16.33 -4.82
CA VAL A 280 25.14 -15.26 -5.54
C VAL A 280 24.14 -14.51 -6.43
N GLY A 281 24.40 -13.24 -6.65
CA GLY A 281 23.57 -12.40 -7.51
C GLY A 281 23.68 -12.79 -9.01
N PRO A 282 22.83 -12.21 -9.86
CA PRO A 282 22.77 -12.54 -11.29
C PRO A 282 24.08 -12.32 -12.06
N ARG A 283 24.99 -11.51 -11.52
CA ARG A 283 26.33 -11.24 -12.09
C ARG A 283 27.45 -11.98 -11.38
N GLY A 284 27.11 -12.95 -10.50
CA GLY A 284 28.07 -13.69 -9.70
C GLY A 284 28.62 -12.92 -8.49
N GLU A 285 28.03 -11.77 -8.14
CA GLU A 285 28.40 -10.98 -6.96
C GLU A 285 27.90 -11.64 -5.67
N ASP A 286 28.65 -11.42 -4.58
CA ASP A 286 28.22 -11.81 -3.24
C ASP A 286 26.99 -11.02 -2.82
N LEU A 287 26.00 -11.72 -2.28
CA LEU A 287 24.81 -11.15 -1.69
C LEU A 287 24.90 -11.17 -0.17
N PHE A 288 24.31 -10.17 0.44
CA PHE A 288 24.28 -9.97 1.88
C PHE A 288 22.86 -9.71 2.35
N SER A 289 22.59 -10.03 3.60
CA SER A 289 21.37 -9.67 4.33
C SER A 289 21.75 -9.18 5.72
N THR A 290 20.76 -8.78 6.52
CA THR A 290 21.00 -8.49 7.94
C THR A 290 20.63 -9.69 8.81
N ARG A 291 21.33 -9.83 9.95
CA ARG A 291 21.05 -10.89 10.93
C ARG A 291 19.61 -10.82 11.44
N SER A 292 19.11 -9.63 11.74
CA SER A 292 17.72 -9.41 12.14
C SER A 292 16.74 -9.90 11.09
N LYS A 293 17.03 -9.68 9.81
CA LYS A 293 16.20 -10.17 8.71
C LYS A 293 16.20 -11.71 8.64
N GLN A 294 17.36 -12.32 8.72
CA GLN A 294 17.48 -13.79 8.73
C GLN A 294 16.75 -14.43 9.92
N ILE A 295 16.81 -13.80 11.10
CA ILE A 295 16.07 -14.29 12.27
C ILE A 295 14.57 -14.36 11.98
N VAL A 296 14.00 -13.34 11.30
CA VAL A 296 12.59 -13.37 10.91
C VAL A 296 12.31 -14.50 9.93
N GLU A 297 13.12 -14.62 8.88
CA GLU A 297 12.96 -15.68 7.84
C GLU A 297 13.03 -17.09 8.42
N ILE A 298 13.83 -17.31 9.47
CA ILE A 298 13.94 -18.59 10.16
C ILE A 298 12.79 -18.81 11.14
N ARG A 299 12.46 -17.81 11.98
CA ARG A 299 11.48 -17.96 13.06
C ARG A 299 10.04 -18.01 12.57
N MET A 300 9.70 -17.22 11.57
CA MET A 300 8.33 -17.08 11.05
C MET A 300 7.73 -18.44 10.62
N PRO A 301 8.41 -19.28 9.81
CA PRO A 301 7.88 -20.60 9.45
C PRO A 301 7.73 -21.54 10.66
N HIS A 302 8.67 -21.51 11.60
CA HIS A 302 8.58 -22.32 12.83
C HIS A 302 7.36 -21.94 13.66
N GLN A 303 7.15 -20.64 13.87
CA GLN A 303 5.97 -20.12 14.57
C GLN A 303 4.67 -20.45 13.81
N ALA A 304 4.70 -20.47 12.47
CA ALA A 304 3.55 -20.89 11.67
C ALA A 304 3.20 -22.36 11.87
N ILE A 305 4.21 -23.25 11.93
CA ILE A 305 4.02 -24.67 12.22
C ILE A 305 3.42 -24.86 13.63
N GLU A 306 3.96 -24.15 14.62
CA GLU A 306 3.45 -24.18 15.99
C GLU A 306 1.98 -23.71 16.04
N LEU A 307 1.67 -22.59 15.38
CA LEU A 307 0.31 -22.05 15.35
C LEU A 307 -0.64 -23.00 14.60
N ALA A 308 -0.23 -23.63 13.51
CA ALA A 308 -1.03 -24.60 12.79
C ALA A 308 -1.32 -25.87 13.59
N SER A 309 -0.42 -26.25 14.51
CA SER A 309 -0.61 -27.39 15.42
C SER A 309 -1.55 -27.08 16.60
N ARG A 310 -1.73 -25.80 16.95
CA ARG A 310 -2.66 -25.38 18.01
C ARG A 310 -4.10 -25.49 17.53
N ARG A 311 -5.00 -25.75 18.46
CA ARG A 311 -6.45 -25.76 18.21
C ARG A 311 -7.14 -24.72 19.07
N ILE A 312 -8.00 -23.93 18.48
CA ILE A 312 -8.88 -23.02 19.23
C ILE A 312 -10.02 -23.83 19.87
N ALA A 313 -10.45 -23.40 21.05
CA ALA A 313 -11.56 -24.05 21.72
C ALA A 313 -12.89 -23.73 21.00
N LEU A 314 -13.62 -24.78 20.66
CA LEU A 314 -14.99 -24.69 20.15
C LEU A 314 -15.96 -25.19 21.23
N ALA A 315 -17.15 -24.58 21.32
CA ALA A 315 -18.18 -25.05 22.22
C ALA A 315 -18.75 -26.40 21.72
N GLU A 316 -19.36 -27.16 22.63
CA GLU A 316 -19.99 -28.43 22.30
C GLU A 316 -21.08 -28.25 21.23
N GLY A 317 -21.06 -29.11 20.20
CA GLY A 317 -21.98 -29.03 19.06
C GLY A 317 -21.56 -28.06 17.94
N GLN A 318 -20.49 -27.28 18.12
CA GLN A 318 -19.91 -26.48 17.04
C GLN A 318 -19.05 -27.35 16.11
N GLY A 319 -19.15 -27.13 14.80
CA GLY A 319 -18.35 -27.85 13.79
C GLY A 319 -19.17 -28.66 12.80
N ALA A 320 -20.50 -28.79 13.00
CA ALA A 320 -21.43 -29.51 12.12
C ALA A 320 -22.39 -28.56 11.37
N GLU A 321 -22.01 -27.28 11.22
CA GLU A 321 -22.86 -26.28 10.57
C GLU A 321 -23.08 -26.60 9.09
N ALA A 322 -24.32 -26.44 8.64
CA ALA A 322 -24.65 -26.53 7.23
C ALA A 322 -24.06 -25.34 6.46
N LEU A 323 -23.36 -25.64 5.38
CA LEU A 323 -22.84 -24.66 4.45
C LEU A 323 -23.86 -24.35 3.37
N SER A 324 -23.74 -23.18 2.75
CA SER A 324 -24.59 -22.77 1.64
C SER A 324 -24.46 -23.73 0.45
N ASP A 325 -25.59 -24.16 -0.10
CA ASP A 325 -25.67 -25.00 -1.33
C ASP A 325 -25.14 -24.28 -2.58
N SER A 326 -24.91 -22.95 -2.51
CA SER A 326 -24.37 -22.16 -3.61
C SER A 326 -22.85 -22.27 -3.76
N LEU A 327 -22.15 -22.93 -2.82
CA LEU A 327 -20.73 -23.20 -2.89
C LEU A 327 -20.44 -24.33 -3.90
N ASN A 328 -19.41 -24.16 -4.72
CA ASN A 328 -18.85 -25.29 -5.45
C ASN A 328 -17.98 -26.18 -4.53
N ASN A 329 -17.56 -27.35 -5.01
CA ASN A 329 -16.82 -28.31 -4.21
C ASN A 329 -15.51 -27.73 -3.65
N GLY A 330 -14.74 -26.98 -4.44
CA GLY A 330 -13.48 -26.34 -4.00
C GLY A 330 -13.73 -25.26 -2.94
N GLN A 331 -14.76 -24.43 -3.15
CA GLN A 331 -15.17 -23.42 -2.16
C GLN A 331 -15.66 -24.06 -0.86
N ALA A 332 -16.48 -25.13 -0.96
CA ALA A 332 -16.96 -25.84 0.22
C ALA A 332 -15.81 -26.50 0.99
N ALA A 333 -14.82 -27.06 0.31
CA ALA A 333 -13.60 -27.60 0.94
C ALA A 333 -12.80 -26.48 1.66
N ALA A 334 -12.64 -25.33 1.01
CA ALA A 334 -11.96 -24.19 1.60
C ALA A 334 -12.70 -23.64 2.83
N VAL A 335 -14.04 -23.51 2.75
CA VAL A 335 -14.86 -23.08 3.91
C VAL A 335 -14.69 -24.08 5.07
N ARG A 336 -14.77 -25.38 4.81
CA ARG A 336 -14.53 -26.41 5.86
C ARG A 336 -13.16 -26.26 6.51
N ALA A 337 -12.11 -26.02 5.72
CA ALA A 337 -10.78 -25.77 6.25
C ALA A 337 -10.72 -24.45 7.07
N MET A 338 -11.36 -23.38 6.59
CA MET A 338 -11.39 -22.11 7.32
C MET A 338 -12.14 -22.20 8.64
N ILE A 339 -13.21 -23.00 8.75
CA ILE A 339 -13.99 -23.17 9.98
C ILE A 339 -13.49 -24.29 10.90
N ALA A 340 -12.46 -25.01 10.48
CA ALA A 340 -11.80 -26.03 11.31
C ALA A 340 -11.03 -25.37 12.49
N PRO A 341 -10.80 -26.11 13.59
CA PRO A 341 -10.26 -25.53 14.83
C PRO A 341 -8.76 -25.23 14.81
N GLU A 342 -8.00 -25.61 13.79
CA GLU A 342 -6.59 -25.29 13.69
C GLU A 342 -6.37 -23.77 13.73
N ALA A 343 -5.43 -23.28 14.54
CA ALA A 343 -5.24 -21.87 14.78
C ALA A 343 -4.58 -21.12 13.59
N LEU A 344 -3.99 -21.85 12.63
CA LEU A 344 -3.54 -21.31 11.34
C LEU A 344 -4.08 -22.16 10.20
N THR A 345 -4.67 -21.52 9.20
CA THR A 345 -5.16 -22.18 7.98
C THR A 345 -4.77 -21.36 6.76
N LEU A 346 -4.20 -22.01 5.75
CA LEU A 346 -3.89 -21.39 4.46
C LEU A 346 -4.87 -21.85 3.38
N ILE A 347 -5.37 -20.87 2.62
CA ILE A 347 -6.24 -21.09 1.46
C ILE A 347 -5.56 -20.50 0.24
N THR A 348 -5.39 -21.30 -0.79
CA THR A 348 -4.85 -20.86 -2.09
C THR A 348 -5.95 -20.82 -3.13
N GLY A 349 -5.99 -19.76 -3.92
CA GLY A 349 -6.92 -19.68 -5.05
C GLY A 349 -6.56 -18.56 -6.00
N HIS A 350 -6.60 -18.85 -7.30
CA HIS A 350 -6.33 -17.87 -8.35
C HIS A 350 -7.34 -16.72 -8.38
N ALA A 351 -7.00 -15.65 -9.10
CA ALA A 351 -7.95 -14.54 -9.29
C ALA A 351 -9.27 -15.03 -9.93
N GLY A 352 -10.40 -14.61 -9.35
CA GLY A 352 -11.72 -14.97 -9.89
C GLY A 352 -12.29 -16.32 -9.48
N THR A 353 -11.64 -17.08 -8.59
CA THR A 353 -12.14 -18.35 -8.06
C THR A 353 -13.24 -18.17 -7.00
N GLY A 354 -13.53 -16.95 -6.58
CA GLY A 354 -14.56 -16.64 -5.57
C GLY A 354 -14.06 -16.80 -4.14
N LYS A 355 -12.81 -16.45 -3.88
CA LYS A 355 -12.22 -16.41 -2.52
C LYS A 355 -13.07 -15.60 -1.56
N THR A 356 -13.45 -14.37 -1.94
CA THR A 356 -14.27 -13.47 -1.11
C THR A 356 -15.62 -14.10 -0.74
N PHE A 357 -16.24 -14.87 -1.64
CA PHE A 357 -17.48 -15.58 -1.36
C PHE A 357 -17.27 -16.70 -0.32
N ALA A 358 -16.18 -17.44 -0.41
CA ALA A 358 -15.82 -18.47 0.57
C ALA A 358 -15.48 -17.83 1.95
N ILE A 359 -14.77 -16.68 1.96
CA ILE A 359 -14.48 -15.90 3.18
C ILE A 359 -15.80 -15.47 3.84
N ALA A 360 -16.75 -14.92 3.07
CA ALA A 360 -18.05 -14.47 3.60
C ALA A 360 -18.84 -15.61 4.26
N GLU A 361 -18.84 -16.81 3.68
CA GLU A 361 -19.49 -17.96 4.27
C GLU A 361 -18.78 -18.45 5.55
N ALA A 362 -17.45 -18.49 5.56
CA ALA A 362 -16.68 -18.83 6.76
C ALA A 362 -16.89 -17.79 7.88
N ALA A 363 -16.94 -16.50 7.52
CA ALA A 363 -17.24 -15.42 8.46
C ALA A 363 -18.63 -15.56 9.09
N ARG A 364 -19.64 -15.94 8.29
CA ARG A 364 -20.99 -16.22 8.75
C ARG A 364 -21.00 -17.32 9.83
N VAL A 365 -20.26 -18.40 9.60
CA VAL A 365 -20.15 -19.52 10.55
C VAL A 365 -19.44 -19.08 11.83
N TRP A 366 -18.33 -18.36 11.74
CA TRP A 366 -17.61 -17.89 12.93
C TRP A 366 -18.42 -16.90 13.77
N ASN A 367 -19.18 -15.99 13.12
CA ASN A 367 -20.12 -15.11 13.82
C ASN A 367 -21.22 -15.92 14.55
N ALA A 368 -21.77 -16.96 13.90
CA ALA A 368 -22.76 -17.83 14.54
C ALA A 368 -22.20 -18.60 15.74
N ARG A 369 -20.90 -18.89 15.75
CA ARG A 369 -20.18 -19.49 16.89
C ARG A 369 -19.87 -18.49 18.02
N GLY A 370 -20.18 -17.20 17.83
CA GLY A 370 -19.93 -16.14 18.81
C GLY A 370 -18.53 -15.56 18.80
N PHE A 371 -17.72 -15.89 17.79
CA PHE A 371 -16.39 -15.31 17.61
C PHE A 371 -16.50 -13.90 17.01
N GLU A 372 -15.56 -13.05 17.34
CA GLU A 372 -15.34 -11.79 16.64
C GLU A 372 -14.61 -12.08 15.33
N VAL A 373 -15.13 -11.56 14.22
CA VAL A 373 -14.56 -11.80 12.90
C VAL A 373 -13.87 -10.53 12.42
N LEU A 374 -12.56 -10.63 12.28
CA LEU A 374 -11.69 -9.53 11.87
C LEU A 374 -11.11 -9.84 10.49
N GLY A 375 -10.90 -8.80 9.69
CA GLY A 375 -10.31 -8.92 8.35
C GLY A 375 -9.16 -7.95 8.15
N GLY A 376 -8.13 -8.38 7.43
CA GLY A 376 -7.02 -7.53 7.05
C GLY A 376 -6.49 -7.86 5.67
N ALA A 377 -6.09 -6.84 4.93
CA ALA A 377 -5.40 -6.98 3.65
C ALA A 377 -4.30 -5.92 3.52
N ILE A 378 -3.36 -6.14 2.59
CA ILE A 378 -2.33 -5.14 2.28
C ILE A 378 -2.98 -3.93 1.62
N SER A 379 -3.86 -4.15 0.62
CA SER A 379 -4.47 -3.07 -0.12
C SER A 379 -5.70 -2.50 0.60
N GLY A 380 -5.86 -1.17 0.55
CA GLY A 380 -7.04 -0.51 1.09
C GLY A 380 -8.33 -0.98 0.39
N LYS A 381 -8.26 -1.28 -0.92
CA LYS A 381 -9.40 -1.80 -1.68
C LYS A 381 -9.84 -3.18 -1.17
N ALA A 382 -8.90 -4.10 -0.98
CA ALA A 382 -9.22 -5.43 -0.45
C ALA A 382 -9.75 -5.36 0.99
N SER A 383 -9.22 -4.42 1.80
CA SER A 383 -9.73 -4.19 3.15
C SER A 383 -11.18 -3.70 3.14
N ILE A 384 -11.56 -2.80 2.21
CA ILE A 384 -12.94 -2.33 2.03
C ILE A 384 -13.85 -3.46 1.55
N GLU A 385 -13.36 -4.31 0.62
CA GLU A 385 -14.12 -5.48 0.17
C GLU A 385 -14.40 -6.46 1.31
N LEU A 386 -13.42 -6.65 2.22
CA LEU A 386 -13.59 -7.47 3.43
C LEU A 386 -14.57 -6.82 4.42
N ASP A 387 -14.48 -5.50 4.63
CA ASP A 387 -15.36 -4.76 5.56
C ASP A 387 -16.83 -4.77 5.08
N GLY A 388 -17.05 -4.93 3.77
CA GLY A 388 -18.38 -5.16 3.20
C GLY A 388 -18.98 -6.53 3.55
N ILE A 389 -18.24 -7.47 4.12
CA ILE A 389 -18.74 -8.77 4.55
C ILE A 389 -19.51 -8.62 5.87
N LYS A 390 -20.76 -9.04 5.86
CA LYS A 390 -21.64 -8.90 7.04
C LYS A 390 -21.04 -9.56 8.29
N GLY A 391 -20.85 -8.76 9.33
CA GLY A 391 -20.36 -9.20 10.62
C GLY A 391 -18.82 -9.35 10.70
N MET A 392 -18.10 -8.83 9.72
CA MET A 392 -16.66 -8.69 9.74
C MET A 392 -16.30 -7.22 9.97
N THR A 393 -15.29 -6.96 10.79
CA THR A 393 -14.63 -5.65 10.90
C THR A 393 -13.28 -5.75 10.21
N ALA A 394 -13.07 -4.99 9.16
CA ALA A 394 -11.83 -5.07 8.41
C ALA A 394 -11.09 -3.74 8.30
N ALA A 395 -9.77 -3.85 8.20
CA ALA A 395 -8.86 -2.72 8.02
C ALA A 395 -7.58 -3.19 7.32
N SER A 396 -6.69 -2.27 6.95
CA SER A 396 -5.37 -2.67 6.44
C SER A 396 -4.56 -3.40 7.51
N LEU A 397 -3.65 -4.30 7.10
CA LEU A 397 -2.77 -5.02 8.04
C LEU A 397 -1.98 -4.06 8.93
N ALA A 398 -1.49 -2.95 8.36
CA ALA A 398 -0.79 -1.92 9.13
C ALA A 398 -1.69 -1.22 10.18
N ALA A 399 -3.01 -1.08 9.91
CA ALA A 399 -3.96 -0.57 10.88
C ALA A 399 -4.10 -1.52 12.07
N TRP A 400 -4.22 -2.83 11.80
CA TRP A 400 -4.28 -3.83 12.84
C TRP A 400 -3.00 -3.90 13.66
N GLU A 401 -1.83 -3.90 13.01
CA GLU A 401 -0.54 -3.85 13.72
C GLU A 401 -0.47 -2.67 14.69
N ASN A 402 -0.88 -1.48 14.27
CA ASN A 402 -0.89 -0.28 15.12
C ASN A 402 -1.87 -0.40 16.29
N ARG A 403 -3.11 -0.85 16.03
CA ARG A 403 -4.11 -1.04 17.08
C ARG A 403 -3.60 -2.00 18.15
N TRP A 404 -3.08 -3.15 17.74
CA TRP A 404 -2.57 -4.18 18.63
C TRP A 404 -1.30 -3.75 19.36
N ALA A 405 -0.39 -3.03 18.69
CA ALA A 405 0.80 -2.44 19.33
C ALA A 405 0.44 -1.40 20.39
N ASN A 406 -0.67 -0.66 20.21
CA ASN A 406 -1.20 0.28 21.18
C ASN A 406 -2.07 -0.36 22.27
N GLY A 407 -2.11 -1.70 22.31
CA GLY A 407 -2.81 -2.45 23.37
C GLY A 407 -4.29 -2.72 23.10
N GLU A 408 -4.84 -2.33 21.94
CA GLU A 408 -6.20 -2.73 21.55
C GLU A 408 -6.28 -4.25 21.43
N ARG A 409 -7.33 -4.84 21.97
CA ARG A 409 -7.55 -6.30 21.97
C ARG A 409 -8.99 -6.58 21.59
N PRO A 410 -9.27 -7.72 20.90
CA PRO A 410 -10.63 -8.19 20.70
C PRO A 410 -11.33 -8.48 22.04
N ASP A 411 -12.61 -8.12 22.13
CA ASP A 411 -13.40 -8.32 23.36
C ASP A 411 -13.83 -9.78 23.57
N ARG A 412 -13.78 -10.58 22.50
CA ARG A 412 -14.21 -11.99 22.47
C ARG A 412 -13.15 -12.84 21.75
N PRO A 413 -13.22 -14.19 21.87
CA PRO A 413 -12.45 -15.06 20.99
C PRO A 413 -12.64 -14.65 19.54
N PHE A 414 -11.56 -14.58 18.75
CA PHE A 414 -11.62 -13.99 17.42
C PHE A 414 -10.94 -14.84 16.37
N VAL A 415 -11.34 -14.58 15.13
CA VAL A 415 -10.74 -15.12 13.92
C VAL A 415 -10.30 -13.95 13.04
N PHE A 416 -9.08 -13.99 12.57
CA PHE A 416 -8.49 -12.97 11.70
C PHE A 416 -8.30 -13.53 10.28
N PHE A 417 -9.01 -12.95 9.31
CA PHE A 417 -8.83 -13.24 7.90
C PHE A 417 -7.79 -12.31 7.30
N MET A 418 -6.73 -12.86 6.76
CA MET A 418 -5.72 -12.13 6.02
C MET A 418 -5.89 -12.42 4.53
N ASP A 419 -6.48 -11.48 3.78
CA ASP A 419 -6.65 -11.60 2.32
C ASP A 419 -5.43 -11.04 1.59
N GLU A 420 -5.27 -11.42 0.32
CA GLU A 420 -4.08 -11.14 -0.48
C GLU A 420 -2.78 -11.58 0.21
N ALA A 421 -2.85 -12.66 1.01
CA ALA A 421 -1.75 -13.11 1.85
C ALA A 421 -0.47 -13.47 1.07
N GLY A 422 -0.58 -13.83 -0.22
CA GLY A 422 0.55 -14.03 -1.12
C GLY A 422 1.43 -12.79 -1.30
N MET A 423 0.86 -11.59 -1.09
CA MET A 423 1.53 -10.30 -1.22
C MET A 423 2.11 -9.79 0.11
N VAL A 424 1.94 -10.51 1.22
CA VAL A 424 2.42 -10.12 2.55
C VAL A 424 3.87 -10.52 2.74
N GLY A 425 4.77 -9.55 2.88
CA GLY A 425 6.18 -9.82 3.17
C GLY A 425 6.41 -10.40 4.56
N SER A 426 7.54 -11.11 4.72
CA SER A 426 7.87 -11.90 5.92
C SER A 426 7.81 -11.11 7.23
N ASN A 427 8.23 -9.85 7.24
CA ASN A 427 8.17 -9.01 8.46
C ASN A 427 6.73 -8.71 8.90
N ASN A 428 5.85 -8.34 7.96
CA ASN A 428 4.45 -8.04 8.26
C ASN A 428 3.72 -9.33 8.66
N TRP A 429 3.98 -10.42 7.92
CA TRP A 429 3.44 -11.73 8.27
C TRP A 429 3.81 -12.13 9.70
N ALA A 430 5.11 -12.09 10.04
CA ALA A 430 5.60 -12.47 11.35
C ALA A 430 4.95 -11.65 12.48
N ARG A 431 4.76 -10.33 12.28
CA ARG A 431 4.11 -9.47 13.28
C ARG A 431 2.63 -9.79 13.45
N ILE A 432 1.87 -9.90 12.35
CA ILE A 432 0.44 -10.27 12.41
C ILE A 432 0.27 -11.64 13.07
N GLN A 433 1.05 -12.62 12.63
CA GLN A 433 1.04 -13.98 13.18
C GLN A 433 1.33 -13.98 14.68
N ALA A 434 2.35 -13.24 15.12
CA ALA A 434 2.68 -13.12 16.54
C ALA A 434 1.53 -12.49 17.35
N HIS A 435 0.97 -11.39 16.89
CA HIS A 435 -0.17 -10.75 17.57
C HIS A 435 -1.37 -11.69 17.68
N VAL A 436 -1.74 -12.36 16.58
CA VAL A 436 -2.88 -13.31 16.62
C VAL A 436 -2.59 -14.48 17.55
N ALA A 437 -1.36 -15.00 17.55
CA ALA A 437 -0.95 -16.10 18.43
C ALA A 437 -0.96 -15.71 19.92
N ASP A 438 -0.43 -14.52 20.26
CA ASP A 438 -0.36 -13.99 21.62
C ASP A 438 -1.75 -13.73 22.21
N MET A 439 -2.69 -13.31 21.37
CA MET A 439 -4.09 -13.09 21.77
C MET A 439 -4.95 -14.36 21.74
N GLY A 440 -4.38 -15.52 21.37
CA GLY A 440 -5.10 -16.80 21.31
C GLY A 440 -6.09 -16.92 20.16
N GLY A 441 -5.99 -16.06 19.14
CA GLY A 441 -6.88 -16.06 17.98
C GLY A 441 -6.54 -17.15 16.95
N LYS A 442 -7.39 -17.23 15.91
CA LYS A 442 -7.16 -18.01 14.69
C LYS A 442 -6.78 -17.10 13.55
N LEU A 443 -5.73 -17.47 12.81
CA LEU A 443 -5.32 -16.81 11.56
C LEU A 443 -5.75 -17.66 10.35
N ILE A 444 -6.51 -17.05 9.45
CA ILE A 444 -6.88 -17.63 8.17
C ILE A 444 -6.24 -16.76 7.08
N ALA A 445 -5.25 -17.30 6.39
CA ALA A 445 -4.56 -16.59 5.33
C ALA A 445 -5.06 -17.09 3.97
N VAL A 446 -5.61 -16.17 3.19
CA VAL A 446 -6.15 -16.43 1.86
C VAL A 446 -5.30 -15.70 0.84
N GLY A 447 -4.75 -16.43 -0.13
CA GLY A 447 -3.82 -15.84 -1.09
C GLY A 447 -3.69 -16.66 -2.36
N ASP A 448 -2.79 -16.22 -3.20
CA ASP A 448 -2.37 -16.91 -4.40
C ASP A 448 -0.84 -16.96 -4.39
N ALA A 449 -0.27 -18.15 -4.29
CA ALA A 449 1.17 -18.35 -4.22
C ALA A 449 1.88 -18.11 -5.58
N GLU A 450 1.11 -18.07 -6.68
CA GLU A 450 1.61 -17.88 -8.04
C GLU A 450 1.40 -16.44 -8.53
N GLN A 451 0.62 -15.62 -7.81
CA GLN A 451 0.57 -14.18 -8.07
C GLN A 451 1.90 -13.54 -7.70
N LEU A 452 2.12 -12.31 -8.21
CA LEU A 452 3.32 -11.51 -8.00
C LEU A 452 3.83 -11.64 -6.56
N GLN A 453 5.06 -12.10 -6.42
CA GLN A 453 5.67 -12.31 -5.11
C GLN A 453 5.77 -10.98 -4.35
N PRO A 454 5.68 -11.00 -3.01
CA PRO A 454 5.82 -9.80 -2.22
C PRO A 454 7.17 -9.16 -2.50
N VAL A 455 7.15 -7.90 -2.83
CA VAL A 455 8.35 -7.10 -3.12
C VAL A 455 9.07 -6.70 -1.83
N SER A 456 8.38 -6.73 -0.69
CA SER A 456 9.04 -6.70 0.62
C SER A 456 9.51 -8.12 0.94
N ALA A 457 10.81 -8.30 0.80
CA ALA A 457 11.64 -9.33 1.41
C ALA A 457 10.92 -10.61 1.89
N GLY A 458 10.84 -11.62 1.03
CA GLY A 458 10.44 -12.99 1.35
C GLY A 458 8.98 -13.30 1.01
N SER A 459 8.73 -14.41 0.33
CA SER A 459 7.38 -14.91 0.06
C SER A 459 6.89 -15.75 1.25
N ALA A 460 6.48 -15.07 2.34
CA ALA A 460 6.06 -15.72 3.57
C ALA A 460 4.97 -16.78 3.32
N PHE A 461 3.96 -16.44 2.54
CA PHE A 461 2.84 -17.35 2.21
C PHE A 461 3.34 -18.66 1.59
N LYS A 462 4.23 -18.58 0.58
CA LYS A 462 4.76 -19.75 -0.11
C LYS A 462 5.63 -20.61 0.83
N VAL A 463 6.52 -19.97 1.59
CA VAL A 463 7.40 -20.68 2.55
C VAL A 463 6.57 -21.42 3.60
N ILE A 464 5.51 -20.81 4.10
CA ILE A 464 4.62 -21.43 5.08
C ILE A 464 3.77 -22.53 4.42
N GLN A 465 3.24 -22.26 3.22
CA GLN A 465 2.49 -23.26 2.44
C GLN A 465 3.30 -24.54 2.19
N ASP A 466 4.57 -24.42 1.86
CA ASP A 466 5.48 -25.57 1.67
C ASP A 466 5.66 -26.39 2.95
N LYS A 467 5.44 -25.81 4.13
CA LYS A 467 5.58 -26.47 5.44
C LYS A 467 4.28 -27.07 5.98
N ILE A 468 3.16 -26.38 5.86
CA ILE A 468 1.89 -26.80 6.48
C ILE A 468 0.81 -27.15 5.45
N GLY A 469 1.08 -26.93 4.15
CA GLY A 469 0.09 -27.11 3.08
C GLY A 469 -0.93 -25.99 3.01
N SER A 470 -1.83 -26.09 2.02
CA SER A 470 -2.97 -25.20 1.87
C SER A 470 -4.16 -25.93 1.23
N THR A 471 -5.38 -25.42 1.44
CA THR A 471 -6.55 -25.89 0.70
C THR A 471 -6.73 -25.02 -0.56
N ILE A 472 -6.94 -25.67 -1.71
CA ILE A 472 -6.97 -25.00 -3.00
C ILE A 472 -8.41 -24.78 -3.45
N ILE A 473 -8.71 -23.54 -3.92
CA ILE A 473 -9.91 -23.20 -4.67
C ILE A 473 -9.53 -23.12 -6.15
N ASP A 474 -9.81 -24.17 -6.91
CA ASP A 474 -9.35 -24.36 -8.29
C ASP A 474 -10.38 -23.91 -9.37
N TYR A 475 -11.63 -23.66 -9.00
CA TYR A 475 -12.70 -23.37 -9.95
C TYR A 475 -12.83 -21.87 -10.26
N VAL A 476 -12.50 -21.47 -11.50
CA VAL A 476 -12.62 -20.06 -11.97
C VAL A 476 -14.07 -19.74 -12.34
N ARG A 477 -14.73 -18.86 -11.56
CA ARG A 477 -16.12 -18.42 -11.79
C ARG A 477 -16.28 -17.25 -12.76
N ARG A 478 -15.26 -16.40 -12.92
CA ARG A 478 -15.34 -15.18 -13.75
C ARG A 478 -15.46 -15.45 -15.25
N GLN A 479 -15.18 -16.66 -15.69
CA GLN A 479 -15.26 -17.05 -17.10
C GLN A 479 -16.37 -18.08 -17.30
N ASN A 480 -17.41 -17.68 -18.02
CA ASN A 480 -18.55 -18.56 -18.31
C ASN A 480 -18.22 -19.61 -19.41
N ASP A 481 -17.26 -19.29 -20.29
CA ASP A 481 -16.80 -20.17 -21.37
C ASP A 481 -15.77 -21.18 -20.85
N PRO A 482 -15.97 -22.49 -21.00
CA PRO A 482 -15.01 -23.53 -20.65
C PRO A 482 -13.65 -23.37 -21.35
N ALA A 483 -13.63 -22.88 -22.60
CA ALA A 483 -12.41 -22.66 -23.35
C ALA A 483 -11.61 -21.47 -22.81
N ASP A 484 -12.27 -20.40 -22.37
CA ASP A 484 -11.61 -19.27 -21.69
C ASP A 484 -11.03 -19.70 -20.33
N ARG A 485 -11.72 -20.57 -19.59
CA ARG A 485 -11.21 -21.14 -18.33
C ARG A 485 -9.94 -21.96 -18.55
N LEU A 486 -9.95 -22.83 -19.58
CA LEU A 486 -8.78 -23.62 -19.93
C LEU A 486 -7.62 -22.72 -20.36
N ALA A 487 -7.88 -21.69 -21.15
CA ALA A 487 -6.86 -20.73 -21.56
C ALA A 487 -6.25 -19.98 -20.36
N THR A 488 -7.06 -19.54 -19.39
CA THR A 488 -6.57 -18.92 -18.15
C THR A 488 -5.71 -19.88 -17.33
N HIS A 489 -6.15 -21.13 -17.21
CA HIS A 489 -5.37 -22.17 -16.53
C HIS A 489 -4.01 -22.42 -17.24
N ASN A 490 -4.02 -22.45 -18.57
CA ASN A 490 -2.82 -22.63 -19.38
C ASN A 490 -1.84 -21.44 -19.26
N LEU A 491 -2.34 -20.20 -19.12
CA LEU A 491 -1.52 -19.02 -18.83
C LEU A 491 -0.87 -19.13 -17.46
N ALA A 492 -1.62 -19.53 -16.44
CA ALA A 492 -1.12 -19.70 -15.08
C ALA A 492 -0.08 -20.83 -14.99
N ALA A 493 -0.26 -21.93 -15.73
CA ALA A 493 0.68 -23.05 -15.74
C ALA A 493 2.04 -22.74 -16.40
N GLY A 494 2.12 -21.67 -17.20
CA GLY A 494 3.38 -21.27 -17.85
C GLY A 494 3.86 -22.21 -18.96
N GLY A 495 5.12 -22.01 -19.41
CA GLY A 495 5.79 -22.91 -20.37
C GLY A 495 5.09 -22.98 -21.74
N GLN A 496 5.09 -24.16 -22.35
CA GLN A 496 4.51 -24.35 -23.70
C GLN A 496 2.99 -24.07 -23.79
N LYS A 497 2.27 -24.21 -22.67
CA LYS A 497 0.82 -23.99 -22.61
C LYS A 497 0.41 -22.52 -22.74
N VAL A 498 1.33 -21.60 -22.46
CA VAL A 498 1.11 -20.14 -22.66
C VAL A 498 0.80 -19.82 -24.13
N GLY A 499 1.49 -20.47 -25.07
CA GLY A 499 1.24 -20.29 -26.51
C GLY A 499 -0.18 -20.68 -26.92
N GLU A 500 -0.71 -21.76 -26.41
CA GLU A 500 -2.08 -22.22 -26.67
C GLU A 500 -3.13 -21.22 -26.12
N ALA A 501 -2.88 -20.70 -24.93
CA ALA A 501 -3.76 -19.73 -24.31
C ALA A 501 -3.74 -18.37 -25.06
N LEU A 502 -2.56 -17.89 -25.43
CA LEU A 502 -2.41 -16.67 -26.23
C LEU A 502 -3.10 -16.80 -27.59
N TRP A 503 -2.94 -17.97 -28.25
CA TRP A 503 -3.62 -18.24 -29.52
C TRP A 503 -5.15 -18.23 -29.37
N HIS A 504 -5.69 -18.84 -28.29
CA HIS A 504 -7.11 -18.82 -27.97
C HIS A 504 -7.65 -17.40 -27.85
N TYR A 505 -6.99 -16.53 -27.06
CA TYR A 505 -7.41 -15.16 -26.86
C TYR A 505 -7.20 -14.27 -28.11
N ALA A 506 -6.17 -14.52 -28.90
CA ALA A 506 -5.95 -13.84 -30.18
C ALA A 506 -7.08 -14.15 -31.18
N LYS A 507 -7.51 -15.43 -31.26
CA LYS A 507 -8.63 -15.83 -32.12
C LYS A 507 -9.96 -15.15 -31.74
N GLN A 508 -10.14 -14.86 -30.45
CA GLN A 508 -11.31 -14.15 -29.94
C GLN A 508 -11.15 -12.61 -30.02
N LYS A 509 -10.05 -12.10 -30.59
CA LYS A 509 -9.72 -10.65 -30.63
C LYS A 509 -9.65 -9.99 -29.24
N LYS A 510 -9.31 -10.74 -28.21
CA LYS A 510 -9.13 -10.27 -26.84
C LYS A 510 -7.70 -9.84 -26.54
N ILE A 511 -6.78 -10.02 -27.48
CA ILE A 511 -5.38 -9.56 -27.42
C ILE A 511 -5.14 -8.65 -28.60
N THR A 512 -4.58 -7.47 -28.32
CA THR A 512 -4.08 -6.55 -29.34
C THR A 512 -2.56 -6.65 -29.33
N PHE A 513 -1.96 -6.91 -30.49
CA PHE A 513 -0.50 -6.85 -30.65
C PHE A 513 -0.15 -5.43 -31.06
N GLU A 514 0.62 -4.72 -30.26
CA GLU A 514 1.25 -3.47 -30.69
C GLU A 514 2.44 -3.82 -31.59
N PRO A 515 2.55 -3.23 -32.78
CA PRO A 515 3.74 -3.41 -33.61
C PRO A 515 4.94 -2.79 -32.89
N SER A 516 6.01 -3.58 -32.75
CA SER A 516 7.30 -3.19 -32.14
C SER A 516 7.97 -2.05 -32.88
#